data_d6710f5df644faaeb29ced268a1cedc6
#
_entry.id   d6710f5df644faaeb29ced268a1cedc6
#
_cell.length_a   1.000
_cell.length_b   1.000
_cell.length_c   1.000
_cell.angle_alpha   90.00
_cell.angle_beta   90.00
_cell.angle_gamma   90.00
#
_symmetry.space_group_name_H-M   'P 1'
#
loop_
_entity.id
_entity.type
_entity.pdbx_description
1 polymer ?
#
loop_
_entity_poly.entity_id
_entity_poly.type
_entity_poly.pdbx_seq_one_letter_code
_entity_poly.pdbx_strand_id
1 'polypeptide(L)'
;MTPDVVIVGAGAGGGAAAWRLCTQGLRVLLLEAGPRFEPARDYSLTDPGWERRGFPAPPGSRAEITYGALGALDPADADLASWNAVRGRLVDGARRAVAAGYAHVQGVGGSTLHYVGEAHRLHPESFALATRHGAGADWPLDYATLEPYYAACEALIGVAGPAEGGGGRWRSRPFPLPTHPLSPAAAALATAGARLGMTWEANARAALSRPYDGRPACNYCANCSRGCPLGDKGSTDVTFLRHAEATGNLELRTGAVVTRLVPGPGGRIEAVEYVRDGRRARQETPVLVLAGGAVQTPRLLLASASAEQPEGLANGSGAVGRHFMETLAWRSAGLAPDVAMSHAGLPADAVSWDFNAPDGVPGAVGGCRFTSDVQESGLVGPIGYASRLVPGFGAAFKARLRARFGAALSVSGLGAVLPDARSRVDLHPERTDAHGVPLPRIHSVLTANSHALLRFMAERARRLLAEAGVAEIAEESSSWDRFSATHVFGTCRMGTDPARSVVDPFGRTHDHPNLYIADASVFPSTGGGESPSLTIHALALRTADRIARD
;
A
#
# COMPACT_ATOMS: atom_id res chain seq x y z
N MET A 1 -19.20 27.58 -1.30
CA MET A 1 -20.33 26.61 -1.17
C MET A 1 -20.24 26.00 0.21
N THR A 2 -21.33 25.91 0.99
CA THR A 2 -21.31 25.20 2.26
C THR A 2 -21.29 23.71 1.97
N PRO A 3 -20.29 22.94 2.39
CA PRO A 3 -20.20 21.52 2.10
C PRO A 3 -21.17 20.73 3.00
N ASP A 4 -21.70 19.63 2.48
CA ASP A 4 -22.45 18.65 3.26
C ASP A 4 -21.46 17.67 3.97
N VAL A 5 -20.32 17.40 3.31
CA VAL A 5 -19.26 16.53 3.83
C VAL A 5 -17.88 17.18 3.60
N VAL A 6 -17.03 17.17 4.62
CA VAL A 6 -15.60 17.50 4.49
C VAL A 6 -14.80 16.21 4.52
N ILE A 7 -13.88 16.04 3.56
CA ILE A 7 -12.96 14.89 3.50
C ILE A 7 -11.53 15.39 3.67
N VAL A 8 -10.71 14.71 4.46
CA VAL A 8 -9.29 15.02 4.67
C VAL A 8 -8.42 13.93 4.04
N GLY A 9 -7.70 14.30 2.98
CA GLY A 9 -6.83 13.44 2.18
C GLY A 9 -7.46 12.96 0.88
N ALA A 10 -6.78 13.22 -0.24
CA ALA A 10 -7.20 12.89 -1.61
C ALA A 10 -6.59 11.58 -2.13
N GLY A 11 -6.20 10.66 -1.24
CA GLY A 11 -5.68 9.34 -1.58
C GLY A 11 -6.78 8.35 -1.98
N ALA A 12 -6.44 7.05 -1.91
CA ALA A 12 -7.34 5.96 -2.30
C ALA A 12 -8.73 6.06 -1.64
N GLY A 13 -8.77 6.19 -0.32
CA GLY A 13 -10.04 6.24 0.42
C GLY A 13 -10.82 7.53 0.17
N GLY A 14 -10.15 8.69 0.33
CA GLY A 14 -10.82 9.99 0.19
C GLY A 14 -11.32 10.25 -1.22
N GLY A 15 -10.58 9.88 -2.25
CA GLY A 15 -11.03 10.01 -3.63
C GLY A 15 -12.23 9.12 -3.97
N ALA A 16 -12.22 7.86 -3.49
CA ALA A 16 -13.34 6.94 -3.68
C ALA A 16 -14.60 7.42 -2.94
N ALA A 17 -14.45 7.86 -1.68
CA ALA A 17 -15.57 8.44 -0.91
C ALA A 17 -16.10 9.71 -1.58
N ALA A 18 -15.23 10.62 -2.02
CA ALA A 18 -15.63 11.85 -2.71
C ALA A 18 -16.45 11.55 -3.96
N TRP A 19 -15.95 10.64 -4.82
CA TRP A 19 -16.69 10.23 -6.01
C TRP A 19 -18.09 9.71 -5.67
N ARG A 20 -18.19 8.80 -4.71
CA ARG A 20 -19.45 8.16 -4.37
C ARG A 20 -20.45 9.17 -3.80
N LEU A 21 -20.02 10.05 -2.91
CA LEU A 21 -20.87 11.10 -2.32
C LEU A 21 -21.31 12.13 -3.38
N CYS A 22 -20.38 12.60 -4.23
CA CYS A 22 -20.70 13.55 -5.30
C CYS A 22 -21.70 12.99 -6.32
N THR A 23 -21.58 11.70 -6.67
CA THR A 23 -22.54 11.03 -7.57
C THR A 23 -23.92 10.84 -6.94
N GLN A 24 -24.03 10.89 -5.61
CA GLN A 24 -25.29 10.87 -4.87
C GLN A 24 -25.85 12.29 -4.59
N GLY A 25 -25.22 13.33 -5.16
CA GLY A 25 -25.67 14.71 -5.10
C GLY A 25 -25.20 15.51 -3.89
N LEU A 26 -24.37 14.95 -3.01
CA LEU A 26 -23.82 15.68 -1.86
C LEU A 26 -22.68 16.61 -2.31
N ARG A 27 -22.62 17.80 -1.70
CA ARG A 27 -21.54 18.77 -1.90
C ARG A 27 -20.36 18.39 -0.99
N VAL A 28 -19.24 18.07 -1.62
CA VAL A 28 -18.03 17.60 -0.93
C VAL A 28 -16.93 18.64 -1.01
N LEU A 29 -16.35 18.98 0.14
CA LEU A 29 -15.07 19.68 0.22
C LEU A 29 -13.97 18.66 0.55
N LEU A 30 -13.00 18.51 -0.34
CA LEU A 30 -11.84 17.63 -0.15
C LEU A 30 -10.58 18.46 0.08
N LEU A 31 -9.97 18.29 1.25
CA LEU A 31 -8.73 18.97 1.67
C LEU A 31 -7.55 18.03 1.45
N GLU A 32 -6.59 18.44 0.63
CA GLU A 32 -5.37 17.68 0.34
C GLU A 32 -4.13 18.51 0.70
N ALA A 33 -3.21 17.92 1.45
CA ALA A 33 -2.00 18.59 1.91
C ALA A 33 -1.00 18.90 0.79
N GLY A 34 -0.93 18.04 -0.23
CA GLY A 34 0.00 18.18 -1.34
C GLY A 34 -0.58 18.83 -2.58
N PRO A 35 0.24 18.98 -3.62
CA PRO A 35 -0.18 19.55 -4.90
C PRO A 35 -0.94 18.54 -5.77
N ARG A 36 -1.50 19.03 -6.88
CA ARG A 36 -1.86 18.20 -8.04
C ARG A 36 -0.63 18.05 -8.94
N PHE A 37 -0.30 16.81 -9.28
CA PHE A 37 0.76 16.52 -10.24
C PHE A 37 0.22 16.51 -11.66
N GLU A 38 1.04 17.01 -12.61
CA GLU A 38 0.75 17.02 -14.04
C GLU A 38 1.56 15.91 -14.72
N PRO A 39 0.93 14.79 -15.16
CA PRO A 39 1.64 13.61 -15.60
C PRO A 39 2.74 13.85 -16.64
N ALA A 40 2.44 14.67 -17.68
CA ALA A 40 3.40 14.97 -18.74
C ALA A 40 4.64 15.76 -18.28
N ARG A 41 4.48 16.60 -17.25
CA ARG A 41 5.55 17.43 -16.70
C ARG A 41 6.32 16.69 -15.59
N ASP A 42 5.57 16.10 -14.65
CA ASP A 42 6.13 15.62 -13.40
C ASP A 42 6.65 14.19 -13.47
N TYR A 43 6.18 13.39 -14.46
CA TYR A 43 6.55 11.98 -14.64
C TYR A 43 7.29 11.71 -15.96
N SER A 44 8.04 12.70 -16.47
CA SER A 44 8.72 12.61 -17.77
C SER A 44 9.65 11.39 -17.85
N LEU A 45 9.56 10.66 -18.98
CA LEU A 45 10.45 9.54 -19.34
C LEU A 45 11.68 9.98 -20.12
N THR A 46 11.75 11.25 -20.52
CA THR A 46 12.86 11.78 -21.35
C THR A 46 14.03 12.33 -20.54
N ASP A 47 13.94 12.33 -19.21
CA ASP A 47 15.02 12.75 -18.34
C ASP A 47 16.16 11.69 -18.36
N PRO A 48 17.39 12.08 -18.70
CA PRO A 48 18.55 11.17 -18.66
C PRO A 48 18.82 10.54 -17.28
N GLY A 49 18.35 11.18 -16.21
CA GLY A 49 18.45 10.69 -14.83
C GLY A 49 17.30 9.80 -14.36
N TRP A 50 16.39 9.42 -15.23
CA TRP A 50 15.11 8.75 -14.87
C TRP A 50 15.29 7.54 -13.94
N GLU A 51 16.33 6.74 -14.13
CA GLU A 51 16.59 5.53 -13.34
C GLU A 51 16.88 5.84 -11.86
N ARG A 52 17.45 7.03 -11.58
CA ARG A 52 17.76 7.50 -10.21
C ARG A 52 16.64 8.33 -9.60
N ARG A 53 15.67 8.74 -10.40
CA ARG A 53 14.56 9.56 -9.95
C ARG A 53 13.56 8.69 -9.19
N GLY A 54 13.22 9.11 -7.99
CA GLY A 54 12.05 8.61 -7.27
C GLY A 54 10.79 9.35 -7.69
N PHE A 55 9.65 8.99 -7.10
CA PHE A 55 8.42 9.78 -7.22
C PHE A 55 8.66 11.19 -6.62
N PRO A 56 8.17 12.26 -7.26
CA PRO A 56 8.33 13.63 -6.75
C PRO A 56 7.44 13.84 -5.52
N ALA A 57 7.96 13.50 -4.33
CA ALA A 57 7.27 13.73 -3.06
C ALA A 57 7.75 15.04 -2.43
N PRO A 58 6.84 15.88 -1.91
CA PRO A 58 7.22 17.07 -1.17
C PRO A 58 8.10 16.75 0.06
N PRO A 59 9.01 17.64 0.46
CA PRO A 59 9.74 17.52 1.71
C PRO A 59 8.78 17.38 2.90
N GLY A 60 9.12 16.59 3.90
CA GLY A 60 8.32 16.42 5.12
C GLY A 60 7.23 15.35 5.08
N SER A 61 7.07 14.63 3.98
CA SER A 61 6.15 13.49 3.90
C SER A 61 6.63 12.24 4.66
N ARG A 62 7.80 12.29 5.31
CA ARG A 62 8.42 11.14 6.00
C ARG A 62 8.12 11.16 7.49
N ALA A 63 7.64 10.03 8.01
CA ALA A 63 7.52 9.78 9.44
C ALA A 63 8.87 9.40 10.06
N GLU A 64 9.05 9.69 11.34
CA GLU A 64 10.12 9.09 12.11
C GLU A 64 9.74 7.66 12.47
N ILE A 65 10.66 6.72 12.24
CA ILE A 65 10.44 5.31 12.52
C ILE A 65 11.41 4.89 13.61
N THR A 66 10.85 4.49 14.75
CA THR A 66 11.58 3.84 15.82
C THR A 66 11.12 2.40 15.91
N TYR A 67 12.05 1.48 15.99
CA TYR A 67 11.74 0.09 16.18
C TYR A 67 11.77 -0.24 17.67
N GLY A 68 10.68 -0.82 18.16
CA GLY A 68 10.71 -1.55 19.41
C GLY A 68 11.79 -2.64 19.35
N ALA A 69 12.22 -3.14 20.51
CA ALA A 69 13.26 -4.17 20.61
C ALA A 69 12.85 -5.43 19.81
N LEU A 70 13.30 -5.52 18.60
CA LEU A 70 13.45 -6.81 17.94
C LEU A 70 14.70 -7.44 18.55
N GLY A 71 14.57 -8.64 19.10
CA GLY A 71 15.70 -9.43 19.54
C GLY A 71 16.73 -9.65 18.41
N ALA A 72 17.91 -10.15 18.74
CA ALA A 72 18.82 -10.66 17.74
C ALA A 72 18.13 -11.76 16.94
N LEU A 73 18.45 -11.88 15.63
CA LEU A 73 18.12 -13.09 14.87
C LEU A 73 18.77 -14.29 15.57
N ASP A 74 18.00 -15.38 15.70
CA ASP A 74 18.58 -16.66 16.04
C ASP A 74 19.71 -16.95 15.02
N PRO A 75 20.87 -17.46 15.45
CA PRO A 75 21.93 -17.89 14.54
C PRO A 75 21.42 -18.81 13.40
N ALA A 76 20.40 -19.63 13.68
CA ALA A 76 19.74 -20.46 12.68
C ALA A 76 19.00 -19.67 11.59
N ASP A 77 18.61 -18.43 11.87
CA ASP A 77 17.89 -17.53 10.96
C ASP A 77 18.78 -16.39 10.42
N ALA A 78 20.10 -16.46 10.61
CA ALA A 78 21.03 -15.41 10.19
C ALA A 78 20.98 -15.11 8.68
N ASP A 79 20.52 -16.07 7.89
CA ASP A 79 20.32 -15.96 6.44
C ASP A 79 19.06 -15.16 6.07
N LEU A 80 18.18 -14.81 7.03
CA LEU A 80 17.07 -13.89 6.82
C LEU A 80 17.47 -12.41 6.83
N ALA A 81 18.73 -12.07 7.13
CA ALA A 81 19.23 -10.70 7.07
C ALA A 81 19.41 -10.25 5.60
N SER A 82 19.12 -8.98 5.34
CA SER A 82 19.30 -8.37 4.01
C SER A 82 20.79 -8.28 3.63
N TRP A 83 21.12 -8.63 2.40
CA TRP A 83 22.49 -8.58 1.88
C TRP A 83 22.55 -8.34 0.38
N ASN A 84 23.72 -7.96 -0.12
CA ASN A 84 23.99 -7.79 -1.55
C ASN A 84 25.45 -8.17 -1.84
N ALA A 85 25.69 -8.96 -2.90
CA ALA A 85 27.01 -9.47 -3.26
C ALA A 85 28.05 -8.37 -3.58
N VAL A 86 27.60 -7.21 -4.05
CA VAL A 86 28.47 -6.06 -4.37
C VAL A 86 28.74 -5.17 -3.17
N ARG A 87 27.77 -5.07 -2.25
CA ARG A 87 27.75 -4.12 -1.12
C ARG A 87 27.98 -4.76 0.24
N GLY A 88 27.91 -6.09 0.33
CA GLY A 88 27.88 -6.81 1.59
C GLY A 88 26.52 -6.74 2.29
N ARG A 89 26.50 -6.89 3.62
CA ARG A 89 25.26 -6.74 4.41
C ARG A 89 24.72 -5.31 4.26
N LEU A 90 23.41 -5.20 4.03
CA LEU A 90 22.76 -3.89 3.85
C LEU A 90 22.47 -3.21 5.19
N VAL A 91 22.45 -3.98 6.27
CA VAL A 91 22.22 -3.52 7.62
C VAL A 91 23.10 -4.27 8.60
N ASP A 92 23.52 -3.60 9.65
CA ASP A 92 24.38 -4.15 10.68
C ASP A 92 23.57 -4.55 11.93
N GLY A 93 23.80 -5.76 12.40
CA GLY A 93 23.38 -6.23 13.71
C GLY A 93 21.90 -6.56 13.88
N ALA A 94 21.47 -6.60 15.14
CA ALA A 94 20.19 -7.07 15.63
C ALA A 94 19.04 -6.04 15.53
N ARG A 95 19.27 -4.89 14.90
CA ARG A 95 18.26 -3.83 14.76
C ARG A 95 17.79 -3.73 13.33
N ARG A 96 16.48 -3.56 13.14
CA ARG A 96 15.93 -3.21 11.82
C ARG A 96 16.53 -1.89 11.37
N ALA A 97 17.15 -1.86 10.22
CA ALA A 97 17.65 -0.61 9.67
C ALA A 97 16.50 0.17 9.03
N VAL A 98 16.48 1.46 9.26
CA VAL A 98 15.56 2.39 8.61
C VAL A 98 16.11 2.76 7.24
N ALA A 99 16.31 1.76 6.36
CA ALA A 99 16.91 2.01 5.05
C ALA A 99 16.00 2.82 4.12
N ALA A 100 14.69 2.71 4.27
CA ALA A 100 13.72 3.39 3.41
C ALA A 100 12.84 4.41 4.15
N GLY A 101 12.59 4.24 5.43
CA GLY A 101 11.64 5.05 6.20
C GLY A 101 10.20 4.96 5.64
N TYR A 102 9.22 5.33 6.43
CA TYR A 102 7.86 5.50 5.93
C TYR A 102 7.80 6.73 5.02
N ALA A 103 7.30 6.53 3.82
CA ALA A 103 7.01 7.61 2.89
C ALA A 103 5.63 7.39 2.30
N HIS A 104 4.75 8.39 2.44
CA HIS A 104 3.50 8.47 1.70
C HIS A 104 3.55 9.68 0.77
N VAL A 105 2.77 9.66 -0.29
CA VAL A 105 2.66 10.80 -1.18
C VAL A 105 1.60 11.75 -0.65
N GLN A 106 2.01 12.99 -0.41
CA GLN A 106 1.10 14.12 -0.25
C GLN A 106 0.85 14.72 -1.63
N GLY A 107 -0.35 14.55 -2.13
CA GLY A 107 -0.77 15.01 -3.47
C GLY A 107 -2.10 14.43 -3.87
N VAL A 108 -2.75 15.06 -4.84
CA VAL A 108 -4.04 14.61 -5.38
C VAL A 108 -3.89 13.24 -6.02
N GLY A 109 -4.46 12.21 -5.42
CA GLY A 109 -4.28 10.81 -5.74
C GLY A 109 -3.54 10.02 -4.64
N GLY A 110 -2.83 10.71 -3.73
CA GLY A 110 -2.11 10.08 -2.62
C GLY A 110 -1.11 9.03 -3.08
N SER A 111 -0.89 7.98 -2.29
CA SER A 111 0.07 6.92 -2.62
C SER A 111 -0.32 6.08 -3.84
N THR A 112 -1.53 6.20 -4.40
CA THR A 112 -1.87 5.56 -5.68
C THR A 112 -1.10 6.17 -6.86
N LEU A 113 -0.52 7.35 -6.70
CA LEU A 113 0.33 7.99 -7.73
C LEU A 113 1.62 7.21 -7.98
N HIS A 114 2.16 6.52 -6.96
CA HIS A 114 3.41 5.75 -7.09
C HIS A 114 3.24 4.24 -6.87
N TYR A 115 2.02 3.74 -6.59
CA TYR A 115 1.79 2.30 -6.51
C TYR A 115 1.98 1.65 -7.89
N VAL A 116 2.25 0.36 -7.91
CA VAL A 116 2.44 -0.34 -9.19
C VAL A 116 1.13 -0.80 -9.84
N GLY A 117 -0.01 -0.56 -9.20
CA GLY A 117 -1.33 -0.82 -9.75
C GLY A 117 -1.85 -2.25 -9.54
N GLU A 118 -1.34 -2.99 -8.57
CA GLU A 118 -1.96 -4.26 -8.19
C GLU A 118 -3.36 -4.02 -7.63
N ALA A 119 -4.34 -4.80 -8.09
CA ALA A 119 -5.75 -4.64 -7.74
C ALA A 119 -6.33 -5.94 -7.18
N HIS A 120 -6.05 -6.20 -5.90
CA HIS A 120 -6.39 -7.46 -5.26
C HIS A 120 -7.62 -7.35 -4.37
N ARG A 121 -8.45 -8.38 -4.40
CA ARG A 121 -9.47 -8.64 -3.37
C ARG A 121 -8.84 -9.48 -2.26
N LEU A 122 -9.17 -9.24 -1.01
CA LEU A 122 -8.73 -10.08 0.11
C LEU A 122 -9.24 -11.51 -0.03
N HIS A 123 -8.47 -12.47 0.49
CA HIS A 123 -8.92 -13.86 0.58
C HIS A 123 -10.17 -13.94 1.48
N PRO A 124 -11.25 -14.65 1.08
CA PRO A 124 -12.50 -14.69 1.86
C PRO A 124 -12.33 -15.14 3.31
N GLU A 125 -11.42 -16.07 3.59
CA GLU A 125 -11.17 -16.55 4.96
C GLU A 125 -10.41 -15.56 5.83
N SER A 126 -9.71 -14.58 5.24
CA SER A 126 -9.03 -13.51 5.98
C SER A 126 -10.00 -12.60 6.75
N PHE A 127 -11.29 -12.62 6.41
CA PHE A 127 -12.32 -11.87 7.13
C PHE A 127 -12.70 -12.50 8.49
N ALA A 128 -12.40 -13.79 8.71
CA ALA A 128 -12.71 -14.52 9.93
C ALA A 128 -11.45 -15.17 10.54
N LEU A 129 -10.34 -14.44 10.55
CA LEU A 129 -9.02 -14.96 10.86
C LEU A 129 -8.92 -15.48 12.31
N ALA A 130 -9.44 -14.71 13.29
CA ALA A 130 -9.41 -15.10 14.68
C ALA A 130 -10.34 -16.30 14.95
N THR A 131 -11.57 -16.27 14.41
CA THR A 131 -12.57 -17.33 14.62
C THR A 131 -12.14 -18.64 13.96
N ARG A 132 -11.57 -18.61 12.76
CA ARG A 132 -11.23 -19.82 12.00
C ARG A 132 -9.84 -20.39 12.30
N HIS A 133 -8.88 -19.51 12.57
CA HIS A 133 -7.47 -19.89 12.69
C HIS A 133 -6.88 -19.57 14.08
N GLY A 134 -7.66 -19.03 15.01
CA GLY A 134 -7.25 -18.79 16.41
C GLY A 134 -6.23 -17.66 16.58
N ALA A 135 -5.99 -16.84 15.56
CA ALA A 135 -4.99 -15.77 15.59
C ALA A 135 -5.47 -14.52 14.83
N GLY A 136 -4.87 -13.36 15.12
CA GLY A 136 -5.21 -12.12 14.45
C GLY A 136 -6.52 -11.50 14.95
N ALA A 137 -7.35 -11.00 14.04
CA ALA A 137 -8.62 -10.37 14.32
C ALA A 137 -9.62 -10.62 13.19
N ASP A 138 -10.90 -10.77 13.55
CA ASP A 138 -11.97 -10.85 12.58
C ASP A 138 -12.40 -9.46 12.10
N TRP A 139 -12.83 -9.41 10.85
CA TRP A 139 -13.55 -8.26 10.32
C TRP A 139 -15.01 -8.30 10.77
N PRO A 140 -15.65 -7.16 11.06
CA PRO A 140 -17.08 -7.13 11.40
C PRO A 140 -17.99 -7.18 10.15
N LEU A 141 -17.47 -7.69 9.06
CA LEU A 141 -18.13 -7.93 7.78
C LEU A 141 -17.42 -9.08 7.05
N ASP A 142 -18.10 -9.67 6.09
CA ASP A 142 -17.57 -10.77 5.28
C ASP A 142 -17.23 -10.35 3.84
N TYR A 143 -16.63 -11.27 3.09
CA TYR A 143 -16.28 -11.08 1.69
C TYR A 143 -17.51 -10.77 0.82
N ALA A 144 -18.64 -11.46 1.05
CA ALA A 144 -19.86 -11.29 0.25
C ALA A 144 -20.44 -9.87 0.40
N THR A 145 -20.35 -9.31 1.61
CA THR A 145 -20.75 -7.92 1.88
C THR A 145 -19.90 -6.91 1.11
N LEU A 146 -18.59 -7.18 0.94
CA LEU A 146 -17.68 -6.25 0.29
C LEU A 146 -17.56 -6.46 -1.23
N GLU A 147 -17.93 -7.64 -1.73
CA GLU A 147 -17.79 -8.03 -3.13
C GLU A 147 -18.44 -7.05 -4.13
N PRO A 148 -19.68 -6.56 -3.93
CA PRO A 148 -20.28 -5.60 -4.86
C PRO A 148 -19.50 -4.29 -4.97
N TYR A 149 -18.85 -3.87 -3.90
CA TYR A 149 -18.00 -2.68 -3.87
C TYR A 149 -16.66 -2.92 -4.57
N TYR A 150 -16.07 -4.11 -4.43
CA TYR A 150 -14.93 -4.51 -5.23
C TYR A 150 -15.24 -4.44 -6.72
N ALA A 151 -16.36 -5.04 -7.16
CA ALA A 151 -16.77 -5.05 -8.55
C ALA A 151 -17.02 -3.64 -9.10
N ALA A 152 -17.60 -2.74 -8.30
CA ALA A 152 -17.80 -1.33 -8.67
C ALA A 152 -16.46 -0.58 -8.84
N CYS A 153 -15.52 -0.77 -7.92
CA CYS A 153 -14.18 -0.17 -8.00
C CYS A 153 -13.40 -0.68 -9.22
N GLU A 154 -13.41 -2.00 -9.46
CA GLU A 154 -12.75 -2.60 -10.62
C GLU A 154 -13.28 -2.04 -11.94
N ALA A 155 -14.60 -1.88 -12.06
CA ALA A 155 -15.24 -1.30 -13.23
C ALA A 155 -14.84 0.16 -13.44
N LEU A 156 -14.84 0.99 -12.38
CA LEU A 156 -14.44 2.40 -12.49
C LEU A 156 -12.96 2.57 -12.86
N ILE A 157 -12.10 1.76 -12.24
CA ILE A 157 -10.65 1.81 -12.45
C ILE A 157 -10.28 1.30 -13.85
N GLY A 158 -11.02 0.33 -14.37
CA GLY A 158 -10.67 -0.40 -15.58
C GLY A 158 -9.62 -1.49 -15.28
N VAL A 159 -9.84 -2.30 -14.24
CA VAL A 159 -8.88 -3.34 -13.86
C VAL A 159 -8.78 -4.41 -14.95
N ALA A 160 -7.54 -4.69 -15.39
CA ALA A 160 -7.22 -5.79 -16.28
C ALA A 160 -6.88 -7.04 -15.45
N GLY A 161 -7.53 -8.16 -15.73
CA GLY A 161 -7.32 -9.39 -14.97
C GLY A 161 -7.67 -10.66 -15.74
N PRO A 162 -7.35 -11.85 -15.21
CA PRO A 162 -7.60 -13.12 -15.87
C PRO A 162 -9.09 -13.40 -16.04
N ALA A 163 -9.47 -14.01 -17.18
CA ALA A 163 -10.86 -14.41 -17.46
C ALA A 163 -11.35 -15.41 -16.41
N GLU A 164 -10.49 -16.33 -16.02
CA GLU A 164 -10.66 -17.30 -14.94
C GLU A 164 -9.49 -17.14 -13.96
N GLY A 165 -9.70 -17.42 -12.68
CA GLY A 165 -8.66 -17.28 -11.68
C GLY A 165 -8.83 -16.05 -10.78
N GLY A 166 -7.75 -15.31 -10.51
CA GLY A 166 -7.75 -14.25 -9.50
C GLY A 166 -7.66 -14.82 -8.09
N GLY A 167 -6.94 -15.95 -7.93
CA GLY A 167 -6.73 -16.63 -6.66
C GLY A 167 -7.98 -17.33 -6.12
N GLY A 168 -8.88 -17.80 -7.00
CA GLY A 168 -10.10 -18.53 -6.59
C GLY A 168 -11.16 -17.69 -5.87
N ARG A 169 -11.04 -16.36 -5.89
CA ARG A 169 -11.99 -15.45 -5.25
C ARG A 169 -13.26 -15.33 -6.07
N TRP A 170 -14.39 -15.65 -5.46
CA TRP A 170 -15.68 -15.49 -6.13
C TRP A 170 -15.91 -14.05 -6.59
N ARG A 171 -16.49 -13.90 -7.78
CA ARG A 171 -16.75 -12.62 -8.45
C ARG A 171 -18.16 -12.63 -9.07
N SER A 172 -18.93 -11.58 -8.78
CA SER A 172 -20.26 -11.37 -9.40
C SER A 172 -20.15 -10.92 -10.87
N ARG A 173 -18.99 -10.37 -11.25
CA ARG A 173 -18.71 -9.87 -12.61
C ARG A 173 -17.25 -10.19 -12.97
N PRO A 174 -16.95 -10.46 -14.26
CA PRO A 174 -15.58 -10.59 -14.73
C PRO A 174 -14.82 -9.27 -14.57
N PHE A 175 -13.50 -9.32 -14.68
CA PHE A 175 -12.70 -8.10 -14.81
C PHE A 175 -13.13 -7.30 -16.06
N PRO A 176 -13.14 -5.94 -15.98
CA PRO A 176 -13.57 -5.10 -17.10
C PRO A 176 -12.65 -5.20 -18.32
N LEU A 177 -11.38 -5.53 -18.11
CA LEU A 177 -10.39 -5.64 -19.18
C LEU A 177 -9.64 -6.98 -19.15
N PRO A 178 -9.22 -7.49 -20.32
CA PRO A 178 -8.39 -8.69 -20.39
C PRO A 178 -7.02 -8.45 -19.76
N THR A 179 -6.32 -9.53 -19.41
CA THR A 179 -4.96 -9.49 -18.85
C THR A 179 -3.96 -8.82 -19.78
N HIS A 180 -2.87 -8.33 -19.19
CA HIS A 180 -1.66 -8.00 -19.92
C HIS A 180 -0.88 -9.28 -20.30
N PRO A 181 -0.06 -9.24 -21.37
CA PRO A 181 0.91 -10.30 -21.62
C PRO A 181 1.94 -10.34 -20.48
N LEU A 182 2.39 -11.54 -20.12
CA LEU A 182 3.46 -11.71 -19.15
C LEU A 182 4.78 -11.17 -19.70
N SER A 183 5.53 -10.50 -18.84
CA SER A 183 6.92 -10.11 -19.13
C SER A 183 7.82 -11.34 -19.30
N PRO A 184 8.97 -11.23 -19.96
CA PRO A 184 9.93 -12.33 -20.04
C PRO A 184 10.37 -12.84 -18.67
N ALA A 185 10.52 -11.95 -17.68
CA ALA A 185 10.83 -12.34 -16.30
C ALA A 185 9.71 -13.15 -15.67
N ALA A 186 8.47 -12.70 -15.80
CA ALA A 186 7.30 -13.40 -15.27
C ALA A 186 7.09 -14.75 -15.93
N ALA A 187 7.26 -14.86 -17.25
CA ALA A 187 7.15 -16.11 -17.98
C ALA A 187 8.23 -17.13 -17.55
N ALA A 188 9.47 -16.68 -17.31
CA ALA A 188 10.54 -17.53 -16.78
C ALA A 188 10.22 -18.06 -15.39
N LEU A 189 9.74 -17.17 -14.48
CA LEU A 189 9.32 -17.56 -13.13
C LEU A 189 8.11 -18.52 -13.15
N ALA A 190 7.13 -18.26 -14.00
CA ALA A 190 5.97 -19.15 -14.15
C ALA A 190 6.37 -20.55 -14.65
N THR A 191 7.30 -20.63 -15.62
CA THR A 191 7.84 -21.89 -16.11
C THR A 191 8.60 -22.67 -15.03
N ALA A 192 9.45 -21.99 -14.27
CA ALA A 192 10.16 -22.58 -13.14
C ALA A 192 9.20 -23.00 -12.02
N GLY A 193 8.21 -22.16 -11.72
CA GLY A 193 7.18 -22.43 -10.73
C GLY A 193 6.40 -23.70 -11.03
N ALA A 194 5.99 -23.90 -12.30
CA ALA A 194 5.27 -25.10 -12.72
C ALA A 194 6.07 -26.40 -12.44
N ARG A 195 7.40 -26.39 -12.63
CA ARG A 195 8.28 -27.53 -12.30
C ARG A 195 8.36 -27.79 -10.79
N LEU A 196 8.12 -26.76 -9.97
CA LEU A 196 8.06 -26.86 -8.51
C LEU A 196 6.65 -27.10 -7.96
N GLY A 197 5.66 -27.33 -8.86
CA GLY A 197 4.25 -27.51 -8.48
C GLY A 197 3.57 -26.21 -8.03
N MET A 198 4.10 -25.05 -8.41
CA MET A 198 3.49 -23.76 -8.15
C MET A 198 2.69 -23.27 -9.35
N THR A 199 1.50 -22.75 -9.10
CA THR A 199 0.65 -22.12 -10.10
C THR A 199 0.95 -20.64 -10.19
N TRP A 200 1.22 -20.14 -11.39
CA TRP A 200 1.38 -18.73 -11.67
C TRP A 200 0.35 -18.26 -12.67
N GLU A 201 -0.25 -17.12 -12.39
CA GLU A 201 -1.22 -16.50 -13.29
C GLU A 201 -0.87 -15.02 -13.53
N ALA A 202 -1.48 -14.44 -14.58
CA ALA A 202 -1.38 -13.00 -14.81
C ALA A 202 -2.04 -12.25 -13.65
N ASN A 203 -1.30 -11.29 -13.09
CA ASN A 203 -1.76 -10.51 -11.96
C ASN A 203 -2.84 -9.50 -12.36
N ALA A 204 -3.84 -9.28 -11.50
CA ALA A 204 -4.85 -8.25 -11.70
C ALA A 204 -4.24 -6.85 -11.54
N ARG A 205 -4.40 -6.00 -12.56
CA ARG A 205 -3.71 -4.71 -12.66
C ARG A 205 -4.65 -3.55 -12.90
N ALA A 206 -4.51 -2.49 -12.12
CA ALA A 206 -5.08 -1.17 -12.38
C ALA A 206 -4.26 -0.41 -13.43
N ALA A 207 -3.90 -1.08 -14.52
CA ALA A 207 -3.27 -0.52 -15.71
C ALA A 207 -4.09 -0.99 -16.92
N LEU A 208 -4.36 -0.11 -17.87
CA LEU A 208 -5.29 -0.43 -18.94
C LEU A 208 -4.62 -1.30 -20.02
N SER A 209 -5.10 -2.52 -20.24
CA SER A 209 -4.62 -3.39 -21.33
C SER A 209 -5.12 -2.97 -22.72
N ARG A 210 -6.14 -2.14 -22.76
CA ARG A 210 -6.67 -1.44 -23.95
C ARG A 210 -7.31 -0.11 -23.53
N PRO A 211 -7.56 0.83 -24.45
CA PRO A 211 -8.20 2.10 -24.11
C PRO A 211 -9.51 1.89 -23.36
N TYR A 212 -9.72 2.63 -22.29
CA TYR A 212 -10.90 2.52 -21.43
C TYR A 212 -11.20 3.86 -20.75
N ASP A 213 -12.44 4.26 -20.70
CA ASP A 213 -12.91 5.45 -20.00
C ASP A 213 -12.12 6.72 -20.36
N GLY A 214 -11.86 6.92 -21.67
CA GLY A 214 -11.10 8.06 -22.20
C GLY A 214 -9.61 8.07 -21.91
N ARG A 215 -9.05 7.03 -21.30
CA ARG A 215 -7.63 6.85 -21.02
C ARG A 215 -6.98 5.87 -22.01
N PRO A 216 -5.70 6.08 -22.41
CA PRO A 216 -5.01 5.21 -23.36
C PRO A 216 -4.65 3.85 -22.73
N ALA A 217 -4.28 2.89 -23.57
CA ALA A 217 -3.66 1.65 -23.11
C ALA A 217 -2.24 1.90 -22.57
N CYS A 218 -1.79 1.02 -21.67
CA CYS A 218 -0.43 1.03 -21.12
C CYS A 218 0.61 0.82 -22.22
N ASN A 219 1.71 1.59 -22.17
CA ASN A 219 2.84 1.48 -23.07
C ASN A 219 3.99 0.63 -22.53
N TYR A 220 3.81 -0.03 -21.40
CA TYR A 220 4.79 -0.93 -20.75
C TYR A 220 6.14 -0.27 -20.41
N CYS A 221 6.13 1.02 -20.06
CA CYS A 221 7.34 1.77 -19.73
C CYS A 221 7.99 1.41 -18.39
N ALA A 222 7.38 0.51 -17.61
CA ALA A 222 7.84 0.08 -16.28
C ALA A 222 8.03 1.23 -15.25
N ASN A 223 7.38 2.39 -15.46
CA ASN A 223 7.58 3.59 -14.63
C ASN A 223 6.52 3.75 -13.52
N CYS A 224 5.71 2.74 -13.25
CA CYS A 224 4.54 2.85 -12.37
C CYS A 224 4.87 3.41 -10.97
N SER A 225 5.98 3.00 -10.36
CA SER A 225 6.42 3.48 -9.04
C SER A 225 6.98 4.91 -9.05
N ARG A 226 7.17 5.51 -10.22
CA ARG A 226 7.65 6.90 -10.39
C ARG A 226 6.58 7.85 -10.92
N GLY A 227 5.35 7.37 -11.07
CA GLY A 227 4.22 8.06 -11.68
C GLY A 227 3.93 7.58 -13.11
N CYS A 228 2.69 7.71 -13.55
CA CYS A 228 2.27 7.30 -14.89
C CYS A 228 2.13 8.50 -15.82
N PRO A 229 3.03 8.67 -16.82
CA PRO A 229 2.99 9.85 -17.69
C PRO A 229 1.81 9.87 -18.65
N LEU A 230 1.19 8.71 -18.92
CA LEU A 230 0.04 8.60 -19.84
C LEU A 230 -1.32 8.59 -19.13
N GLY A 231 -1.35 8.38 -17.80
CA GLY A 231 -2.59 8.24 -17.05
C GLY A 231 -3.34 6.91 -17.30
N ASP A 232 -2.72 5.92 -17.95
CA ASP A 232 -3.29 4.58 -18.12
C ASP A 232 -3.36 3.81 -16.81
N LYS A 233 -2.42 4.05 -15.88
CA LYS A 233 -2.48 3.49 -14.53
C LYS A 233 -3.61 4.15 -13.74
N GLY A 234 -4.50 3.33 -13.18
CA GLY A 234 -5.72 3.76 -12.51
C GLY A 234 -5.49 4.35 -11.11
N SER A 235 -4.61 5.34 -10.98
CA SER A 235 -4.49 6.13 -9.76
C SER A 235 -5.75 6.95 -9.51
N THR A 236 -5.97 7.33 -8.26
CA THR A 236 -7.23 7.95 -7.81
C THR A 236 -7.53 9.29 -8.48
N ASP A 237 -6.50 10.04 -8.86
CA ASP A 237 -6.62 11.33 -9.57
C ASP A 237 -7.23 11.20 -10.97
N VAL A 238 -6.83 10.18 -11.73
CA VAL A 238 -7.30 9.94 -13.10
C VAL A 238 -8.55 9.05 -13.16
N THR A 239 -9.01 8.54 -12.03
CA THR A 239 -10.21 7.69 -11.91
C THR A 239 -11.26 8.37 -11.04
N PHE A 240 -11.36 8.06 -9.77
CA PHE A 240 -12.40 8.51 -8.85
C PHE A 240 -12.52 10.03 -8.80
N LEU A 241 -11.41 10.77 -8.65
CA LEU A 241 -11.46 12.22 -8.52
C LEU A 241 -11.85 12.90 -9.83
N ARG A 242 -11.38 12.41 -10.97
CA ARG A 242 -11.81 12.93 -12.27
C ARG A 242 -13.34 12.82 -12.45
N HIS A 243 -13.92 11.70 -12.06
CA HIS A 243 -15.37 11.50 -12.11
C HIS A 243 -16.12 12.31 -11.06
N ALA A 244 -15.55 12.50 -9.86
CA ALA A 244 -16.13 13.35 -8.83
C ALA A 244 -16.18 14.83 -9.28
N GLU A 245 -15.10 15.33 -9.87
CA GLU A 245 -15.01 16.70 -10.43
C GLU A 245 -16.05 16.91 -11.55
N ALA A 246 -16.26 15.91 -12.40
CA ALA A 246 -17.23 15.98 -13.49
C ALA A 246 -18.70 16.12 -13.01
N THR A 247 -19.01 15.79 -11.75
CA THR A 247 -20.37 15.99 -11.18
C THR A 247 -20.68 17.45 -10.86
N GLY A 248 -19.66 18.32 -10.72
CA GLY A 248 -19.80 19.69 -10.23
C GLY A 248 -20.03 19.82 -8.71
N ASN A 249 -20.07 18.70 -7.96
CA ASN A 249 -20.32 18.67 -6.52
C ASN A 249 -19.05 18.60 -5.67
N LEU A 250 -17.86 18.53 -6.28
CA LEU A 250 -16.57 18.48 -5.58
C LEU A 250 -15.87 19.83 -5.59
N GLU A 251 -15.54 20.34 -4.41
CA GLU A 251 -14.52 21.37 -4.22
C GLU A 251 -13.24 20.72 -3.70
N LEU A 252 -12.15 20.75 -4.48
CA LEU A 252 -10.84 20.23 -4.06
C LEU A 252 -9.90 21.39 -3.72
N ARG A 253 -9.41 21.43 -2.48
CA ARG A 253 -8.39 22.38 -2.01
C ARG A 253 -7.06 21.69 -1.80
N THR A 254 -6.11 21.97 -2.66
CA THR A 254 -4.71 21.51 -2.56
C THR A 254 -3.88 22.43 -1.67
N GLY A 255 -2.75 21.93 -1.13
CA GLY A 255 -1.90 22.68 -0.21
C GLY A 255 -2.56 22.98 1.13
N ALA A 256 -3.64 22.25 1.47
CA ALA A 256 -4.44 22.43 2.67
C ALA A 256 -4.06 21.37 3.71
N VAL A 257 -3.11 21.69 4.57
CA VAL A 257 -2.62 20.79 5.63
C VAL A 257 -3.52 20.89 6.85
N VAL A 258 -4.36 19.88 7.10
CA VAL A 258 -5.19 19.83 8.30
C VAL A 258 -4.32 19.55 9.51
N THR A 259 -4.42 20.41 10.51
CA THR A 259 -3.55 20.40 11.70
C THR A 259 -4.30 20.01 12.98
N ARG A 260 -5.62 20.16 13.01
CA ARG A 260 -6.45 19.86 14.19
C ARG A 260 -7.90 19.60 13.82
N LEU A 261 -8.54 18.72 14.56
CA LEU A 261 -9.99 18.53 14.60
C LEU A 261 -10.55 19.27 15.82
N VAL A 262 -11.65 19.97 15.63
CA VAL A 262 -12.29 20.77 16.70
C VAL A 262 -13.54 20.04 17.18
N PRO A 263 -13.55 19.51 18.41
CA PRO A 263 -14.75 18.94 18.98
C PRO A 263 -15.78 20.04 19.30
N GLY A 264 -17.06 19.69 19.16
CA GLY A 264 -18.19 20.55 19.43
C GLY A 264 -19.20 19.87 20.37
N PRO A 265 -20.36 20.48 20.58
CA PRO A 265 -21.40 19.96 21.45
C PRO A 265 -21.90 18.57 21.01
N GLY A 266 -22.35 17.77 22.00
CA GLY A 266 -22.95 16.45 21.77
C GLY A 266 -21.97 15.41 21.20
N GLY A 267 -20.67 15.56 21.43
CA GLY A 267 -19.65 14.65 20.96
C GLY A 267 -19.38 14.73 19.44
N ARG A 268 -19.90 15.74 18.75
CA ARG A 268 -19.67 15.92 17.31
C ARG A 268 -18.34 16.61 17.05
N ILE A 269 -17.75 16.37 15.87
CA ILE A 269 -16.69 17.23 15.35
C ILE A 269 -17.36 18.43 14.67
N GLU A 270 -17.03 19.63 15.12
CA GLU A 270 -17.63 20.88 14.63
C GLU A 270 -16.89 21.41 13.41
N ALA A 271 -15.55 21.34 13.42
CA ALA A 271 -14.72 21.91 12.38
C ALA A 271 -13.36 21.20 12.24
N VAL A 272 -12.67 21.50 11.15
CA VAL A 272 -11.25 21.22 10.99
C VAL A 272 -10.46 22.53 10.89
N GLU A 273 -9.29 22.58 11.50
CA GLU A 273 -8.32 23.66 11.35
C GLU A 273 -7.22 23.19 10.38
N TYR A 274 -6.86 24.03 9.45
CA TYR A 274 -5.83 23.73 8.45
C TYR A 274 -4.97 24.95 8.12
N VAL A 275 -3.80 24.70 7.57
CA VAL A 275 -2.90 25.74 7.02
C VAL A 275 -2.88 25.61 5.51
N ARG A 276 -3.08 26.72 4.81
CA ARG A 276 -2.94 26.85 3.36
C ARG A 276 -2.25 28.15 3.01
N ASP A 277 -1.27 28.11 2.14
CA ASP A 277 -0.48 29.29 1.73
C ASP A 277 0.07 30.09 2.95
N GLY A 278 0.51 29.37 3.99
CA GLY A 278 1.02 29.93 5.24
C GLY A 278 -0.04 30.56 6.17
N ARG A 279 -1.32 30.52 5.80
CA ARG A 279 -2.43 31.09 6.58
C ARG A 279 -3.23 29.99 7.26
N ARG A 280 -3.57 30.19 8.54
CA ARG A 280 -4.50 29.33 9.27
C ARG A 280 -5.94 29.61 8.81
N ALA A 281 -6.70 28.56 8.64
CA ALA A 281 -8.11 28.60 8.29
C ALA A 281 -8.89 27.56 9.08
N ARG A 282 -10.18 27.79 9.24
CA ARG A 282 -11.14 26.88 9.88
C ARG A 282 -12.27 26.58 8.90
N GLN A 283 -12.68 25.33 8.84
CA GLN A 283 -13.80 24.86 8.04
C GLN A 283 -14.75 24.08 8.93
N GLU A 284 -15.98 24.58 9.07
CA GLU A 284 -17.06 23.85 9.71
C GLU A 284 -17.50 22.65 8.88
N THR A 285 -17.93 21.58 9.55
CA THR A 285 -18.31 20.33 8.88
C THR A 285 -19.54 19.68 9.52
N PRO A 286 -20.62 19.45 8.77
CA PRO A 286 -21.72 18.60 9.22
C PRO A 286 -21.28 17.13 9.39
N VAL A 287 -20.50 16.62 8.44
CA VAL A 287 -19.91 15.27 8.44
C VAL A 287 -18.44 15.36 8.04
N LEU A 288 -17.58 14.69 8.79
CA LEU A 288 -16.13 14.63 8.53
C LEU A 288 -15.70 13.21 8.17
N VAL A 289 -14.94 13.06 7.10
CA VAL A 289 -14.28 11.81 6.71
C VAL A 289 -12.77 11.98 6.75
N LEU A 290 -12.07 11.17 7.54
CA LEU A 290 -10.61 11.09 7.53
C LEU A 290 -10.15 10.00 6.55
N ALA A 291 -9.21 10.35 5.70
CA ALA A 291 -8.62 9.47 4.70
C ALA A 291 -7.10 9.71 4.55
N GLY A 292 -6.43 10.01 5.67
CA GLY A 292 -5.00 10.30 5.73
C GLY A 292 -4.09 9.06 5.74
N GLY A 293 -4.67 7.86 5.78
CA GLY A 293 -3.94 6.59 5.85
C GLY A 293 -3.51 6.21 7.27
N ALA A 294 -2.99 4.98 7.42
CA ALA A 294 -2.75 4.35 8.72
C ALA A 294 -1.69 5.02 9.61
N VAL A 295 -1.05 6.09 9.14
CA VAL A 295 -0.11 6.89 9.94
C VAL A 295 -0.65 8.29 10.22
N GLN A 296 -1.18 8.98 9.21
CA GLN A 296 -1.61 10.38 9.39
C GLN A 296 -2.99 10.49 10.04
N THR A 297 -3.91 9.54 9.80
CA THR A 297 -5.21 9.52 10.46
C THR A 297 -5.08 9.39 11.99
N PRO A 298 -4.41 8.37 12.56
CA PRO A 298 -4.21 8.32 14.01
C PRO A 298 -3.37 9.47 14.55
N ARG A 299 -2.36 9.96 13.79
CA ARG A 299 -1.60 11.14 14.17
C ARG A 299 -2.51 12.35 14.41
N LEU A 300 -3.42 12.62 13.46
CA LEU A 300 -4.33 13.76 13.54
C LEU A 300 -5.32 13.61 14.71
N LEU A 301 -5.84 12.41 14.94
CA LEU A 301 -6.74 12.12 16.07
C LEU A 301 -6.02 12.34 17.40
N LEU A 302 -4.83 11.79 17.59
CA LEU A 302 -4.02 11.96 18.82
C LEU A 302 -3.59 13.41 19.02
N ALA A 303 -3.16 14.11 17.96
CA ALA A 303 -2.75 15.52 18.04
C ALA A 303 -3.92 16.51 18.29
N SER A 304 -5.15 16.04 18.12
CA SER A 304 -6.36 16.83 18.37
C SER A 304 -6.88 16.70 19.80
N ALA A 305 -6.04 16.25 20.74
CA ALA A 305 -6.38 16.15 22.16
C ALA A 305 -6.96 17.46 22.73
N SER A 306 -7.88 17.35 23.69
CA SER A 306 -8.50 18.45 24.40
C SER A 306 -8.51 18.18 25.92
N ALA A 307 -9.00 19.12 26.71
CA ALA A 307 -9.13 18.92 28.14
C ALA A 307 -10.12 17.79 28.47
N GLU A 308 -11.16 17.63 27.66
CA GLU A 308 -12.18 16.59 27.80
C GLU A 308 -11.73 15.24 27.24
N GLN A 309 -10.80 15.25 26.28
CA GLN A 309 -10.27 14.06 25.61
C GLN A 309 -8.73 14.13 25.55
N PRO A 310 -8.04 13.98 26.68
CA PRO A 310 -6.59 14.20 26.77
C PRO A 310 -5.77 13.16 26.00
N GLU A 311 -6.33 11.96 25.75
CA GLU A 311 -5.69 10.87 24.99
C GLU A 311 -5.94 10.97 23.47
N GLY A 312 -6.52 12.09 22.98
CA GLY A 312 -6.89 12.30 21.59
C GLY A 312 -8.35 11.96 21.29
N LEU A 313 -8.82 12.36 20.11
CA LEU A 313 -10.20 12.16 19.66
C LEU A 313 -10.42 10.71 19.20
N ALA A 314 -11.66 10.23 19.28
CA ALA A 314 -12.08 8.87 18.93
C ALA A 314 -11.29 7.76 19.65
N ASN A 315 -10.73 8.05 20.81
CA ASN A 315 -9.82 7.16 21.54
C ASN A 315 -10.38 6.64 22.87
N GLY A 316 -11.69 6.60 23.04
CA GLY A 316 -12.35 6.02 24.21
C GLY A 316 -11.98 4.56 24.47
N SER A 317 -11.65 3.80 23.43
CA SER A 317 -11.13 2.43 23.52
C SER A 317 -9.64 2.34 23.83
N GLY A 318 -8.87 3.44 23.75
CA GLY A 318 -7.41 3.41 23.78
C GLY A 318 -6.76 2.72 22.58
N ALA A 319 -7.51 2.47 21.48
CA ALA A 319 -7.03 1.73 20.32
C ALA A 319 -6.50 2.62 19.19
N VAL A 320 -6.68 3.93 19.23
CA VAL A 320 -6.13 4.85 18.24
C VAL A 320 -4.59 4.77 18.23
N GLY A 321 -4.03 4.54 17.06
CA GLY A 321 -2.61 4.33 16.85
C GLY A 321 -2.12 2.91 17.09
N ARG A 322 -2.84 2.03 17.79
CA ARG A 322 -2.41 0.66 18.10
C ARG A 322 -2.71 -0.33 16.98
N HIS A 323 -2.07 -1.50 17.06
CA HIS A 323 -2.20 -2.57 16.07
C HIS A 323 -1.74 -2.16 14.67
N PHE A 324 -0.73 -1.32 14.60
CA PHE A 324 -0.08 -1.01 13.34
C PHE A 324 0.46 -2.29 12.69
N MET A 325 0.20 -2.47 11.42
CA MET A 325 0.67 -3.58 10.61
C MET A 325 1.34 -3.03 9.35
N GLU A 326 2.41 -3.69 8.92
CA GLU A 326 3.01 -3.49 7.60
C GLU A 326 3.00 -4.82 6.84
N THR A 327 2.91 -4.82 5.51
CA THR A 327 3.05 -6.07 4.76
C THR A 327 4.43 -6.64 4.95
N LEU A 328 4.50 -7.92 5.35
CA LEU A 328 5.73 -8.66 5.44
C LEU A 328 6.27 -8.91 4.02
N ALA A 329 7.55 -8.65 3.80
CA ALA A 329 8.18 -8.79 2.51
C ALA A 329 9.51 -9.53 2.59
N TRP A 330 9.71 -10.45 1.65
CA TRP A 330 10.97 -11.05 1.29
C TRP A 330 11.22 -10.85 -0.19
N ARG A 331 12.46 -10.57 -0.60
CA ARG A 331 12.85 -10.49 -2.00
C ARG A 331 14.20 -11.12 -2.22
N SER A 332 14.33 -11.91 -3.29
CA SER A 332 15.59 -12.42 -3.80
C SER A 332 15.76 -12.03 -5.27
N ALA A 333 16.99 -11.71 -5.69
CA ALA A 333 17.31 -11.39 -7.08
C ALA A 333 18.68 -11.93 -7.48
N GLY A 334 18.81 -12.29 -8.76
CA GLY A 334 20.06 -12.75 -9.37
C GLY A 334 20.02 -12.68 -10.88
N LEU A 335 21.06 -13.18 -11.54
CA LEU A 335 21.18 -13.21 -13.00
C LEU A 335 20.89 -14.63 -13.52
N ALA A 336 19.96 -14.75 -14.46
CA ALA A 336 19.64 -15.95 -15.20
C ALA A 336 20.13 -15.79 -16.64
N PRO A 337 21.25 -16.42 -17.05
CA PRO A 337 21.89 -16.17 -18.36
C PRO A 337 21.01 -16.44 -19.57
N ASP A 338 20.07 -17.36 -19.44
CA ASP A 338 19.15 -17.77 -20.51
C ASP A 338 17.90 -16.87 -20.63
N VAL A 339 17.75 -15.91 -19.72
CA VAL A 339 16.66 -14.93 -19.76
C VAL A 339 17.14 -13.66 -20.45
N ALA A 340 16.35 -13.17 -21.37
CA ALA A 340 16.61 -11.91 -22.07
C ALA A 340 15.43 -10.94 -21.86
N MET A 341 15.69 -9.64 -21.96
CA MET A 341 14.66 -8.60 -21.88
C MET A 341 13.83 -8.61 -20.58
N SER A 342 14.37 -9.12 -19.47
CA SER A 342 13.67 -9.24 -18.20
C SER A 342 13.19 -7.90 -17.63
N HIS A 343 13.80 -6.79 -18.05
CA HIS A 343 13.45 -5.43 -17.68
C HIS A 343 12.20 -4.90 -18.39
N ALA A 344 11.74 -5.55 -19.46
CA ALA A 344 10.54 -5.16 -20.20
C ALA A 344 9.27 -5.66 -19.51
N GLY A 345 8.13 -5.00 -19.76
CA GLY A 345 6.82 -5.40 -19.25
C GLY A 345 6.34 -4.55 -18.08
N LEU A 346 5.22 -4.98 -17.47
CA LEU A 346 4.66 -4.34 -16.29
C LEU A 346 5.37 -4.82 -15.01
N PRO A 347 5.51 -3.97 -13.99
CA PRO A 347 5.88 -4.42 -12.66
C PRO A 347 4.85 -5.43 -12.11
N ALA A 348 5.30 -6.45 -11.39
CA ALA A 348 4.45 -7.42 -10.71
C ALA A 348 3.31 -7.99 -11.57
N ASP A 349 3.62 -8.34 -12.83
CA ASP A 349 2.64 -8.77 -13.84
C ASP A 349 2.20 -10.23 -13.71
N ALA A 350 2.89 -11.04 -12.91
CA ALA A 350 2.50 -12.40 -12.56
C ALA A 350 2.47 -12.61 -11.05
N VAL A 351 1.59 -13.49 -10.60
CA VAL A 351 1.38 -13.82 -9.18
C VAL A 351 1.13 -15.31 -8.98
N SER A 352 1.63 -15.87 -7.89
CA SER A 352 1.23 -17.16 -7.35
C SER A 352 0.46 -16.95 -6.05
N TRP A 353 -0.74 -17.52 -5.99
CA TRP A 353 -1.64 -17.47 -4.83
C TRP A 353 -1.65 -18.74 -4.00
N ASP A 354 -0.84 -19.73 -4.33
CA ASP A 354 -0.90 -21.09 -3.75
C ASP A 354 -0.80 -21.11 -2.22
N PHE A 355 -0.16 -20.09 -1.63
CA PHE A 355 0.07 -20.00 -0.19
C PHE A 355 -0.68 -18.82 0.47
N ASN A 356 -1.64 -18.24 -0.24
CA ASN A 356 -2.33 -17.02 0.19
C ASN A 356 -3.44 -17.27 1.23
N ALA A 357 -4.01 -18.47 1.28
CA ALA A 357 -4.98 -18.83 2.30
C ALA A 357 -4.37 -18.66 3.71
N PRO A 358 -5.16 -18.29 4.74
CA PRO A 358 -4.65 -18.10 6.09
C PRO A 358 -3.88 -19.28 6.69
N ASP A 359 -4.16 -20.51 6.26
CA ASP A 359 -3.47 -21.75 6.63
C ASP A 359 -2.54 -22.27 5.52
N GLY A 360 -2.32 -21.49 4.46
CA GLY A 360 -1.53 -21.88 3.28
C GLY A 360 -0.03 -22.08 3.55
N VAL A 361 0.48 -21.62 4.70
CA VAL A 361 1.88 -21.77 5.11
C VAL A 361 1.96 -22.63 6.36
N PRO A 362 2.62 -23.79 6.30
CA PRO A 362 2.75 -24.67 7.47
C PRO A 362 3.41 -23.96 8.67
N GLY A 363 2.79 -24.03 9.84
CA GLY A 363 3.28 -23.44 11.08
C GLY A 363 3.14 -21.92 11.18
N ALA A 364 2.43 -21.26 10.26
CA ALA A 364 2.12 -19.85 10.33
C ALA A 364 0.65 -19.59 9.96
N VAL A 365 0.12 -18.45 10.40
CA VAL A 365 -1.23 -18.00 10.09
C VAL A 365 -1.17 -16.71 9.26
N GLY A 366 -2.08 -16.59 8.28
CA GLY A 366 -2.27 -15.37 7.48
C GLY A 366 -1.83 -15.50 6.02
N GLY A 367 -1.00 -16.49 5.70
CA GLY A 367 -0.58 -16.79 4.33
C GLY A 367 0.39 -15.79 3.69
N CYS A 368 0.81 -16.12 2.45
CA CYS A 368 1.64 -15.24 1.62
C CYS A 368 1.39 -15.51 0.12
N ARG A 369 1.81 -14.57 -0.72
CA ARG A 369 1.84 -14.70 -2.18
C ARG A 369 3.24 -14.44 -2.73
N PHE A 370 3.49 -14.89 -3.96
CA PHE A 370 4.71 -14.56 -4.70
C PHE A 370 4.40 -13.77 -5.96
N THR A 371 5.31 -12.86 -6.35
CA THR A 371 5.16 -12.04 -7.55
C THR A 371 6.51 -11.82 -8.25
N SER A 372 6.48 -11.60 -9.58
CA SER A 372 7.62 -11.09 -10.33
C SER A 372 7.96 -9.66 -9.87
N ASP A 373 9.24 -9.33 -9.72
CA ASP A 373 9.65 -8.08 -9.06
C ASP A 373 10.80 -7.33 -9.74
N VAL A 374 11.19 -7.69 -10.95
CA VAL A 374 12.33 -7.06 -11.64
C VAL A 374 12.13 -5.55 -11.81
N GLN A 375 10.96 -5.15 -12.29
CA GLN A 375 10.65 -3.75 -12.58
C GLN A 375 10.44 -2.94 -11.29
N GLU A 376 9.75 -3.51 -10.30
CA GLU A 376 9.49 -2.85 -9.02
C GLU A 376 10.76 -2.70 -8.20
N SER A 377 11.66 -3.67 -8.28
CA SER A 377 12.97 -3.60 -7.63
C SER A 377 13.94 -2.61 -8.29
N GLY A 378 13.57 -1.98 -9.42
CA GLY A 378 14.40 -1.03 -10.14
C GLY A 378 15.54 -1.67 -10.92
N LEU A 379 15.40 -2.94 -11.33
CA LEU A 379 16.33 -3.63 -12.21
C LEU A 379 15.95 -3.44 -13.70
N VAL A 380 15.56 -2.22 -14.04
CA VAL A 380 15.05 -1.84 -15.37
C VAL A 380 16.07 -1.06 -16.22
N GLY A 381 17.17 -0.62 -15.63
CA GLY A 381 18.20 0.16 -16.31
C GLY A 381 19.62 -0.23 -15.91
N PRO A 382 20.63 0.27 -16.65
CA PRO A 382 22.02 -0.12 -16.46
C PRO A 382 22.59 0.26 -15.08
N ILE A 383 22.06 1.29 -14.43
CA ILE A 383 22.55 1.75 -13.12
C ILE A 383 22.19 0.71 -12.03
N GLY A 384 20.97 0.15 -12.06
CA GLY A 384 20.56 -0.92 -11.15
C GLY A 384 21.46 -2.15 -11.28
N TYR A 385 21.71 -2.59 -12.52
CA TYR A 385 22.64 -3.70 -12.79
C TYR A 385 24.07 -3.41 -12.34
N ALA A 386 24.59 -2.22 -12.67
CA ALA A 386 25.97 -1.84 -12.34
C ALA A 386 26.22 -1.72 -10.84
N SER A 387 25.22 -1.28 -10.09
CA SER A 387 25.38 -1.03 -8.65
C SER A 387 25.01 -2.21 -7.75
N ARG A 388 24.34 -3.25 -8.30
CA ARG A 388 23.74 -4.31 -7.49
C ARG A 388 23.98 -5.73 -7.97
N LEU A 389 24.07 -5.95 -9.30
CA LEU A 389 24.12 -7.30 -9.86
C LEU A 389 25.46 -7.66 -10.52
N VAL A 390 26.18 -6.67 -11.04
CA VAL A 390 27.43 -6.92 -11.79
C VAL A 390 28.60 -6.30 -11.02
N PRO A 391 29.47 -7.13 -10.39
CA PRO A 391 30.61 -6.60 -9.66
C PRO A 391 31.75 -6.19 -10.58
N GLY A 392 32.61 -5.26 -10.09
CA GLY A 392 33.88 -4.90 -10.74
C GLY A 392 33.96 -3.47 -11.26
N PHE A 393 34.97 -3.19 -12.05
CA PHE A 393 35.27 -1.88 -12.60
C PHE A 393 36.00 -1.96 -13.96
N GLY A 394 36.18 -0.83 -14.64
CA GLY A 394 36.95 -0.72 -15.86
C GLY A 394 36.30 -1.35 -17.11
N ALA A 395 37.12 -1.69 -18.13
CA ALA A 395 36.65 -2.19 -19.42
C ALA A 395 35.97 -3.57 -19.31
N ALA A 396 36.52 -4.47 -18.49
CA ALA A 396 35.97 -5.80 -18.26
C ALA A 396 34.59 -5.73 -17.56
N PHE A 397 34.42 -4.80 -16.63
CA PHE A 397 33.11 -4.54 -16.00
C PHE A 397 32.07 -4.07 -17.03
N LYS A 398 32.45 -3.10 -17.92
CA LYS A 398 31.54 -2.62 -18.96
C LYS A 398 31.14 -3.72 -19.94
N ALA A 399 32.04 -4.62 -20.27
CA ALA A 399 31.75 -5.77 -21.13
C ALA A 399 30.78 -6.74 -20.45
N ARG A 400 31.02 -7.08 -19.17
CA ARG A 400 30.08 -7.93 -18.40
C ARG A 400 28.71 -7.29 -18.23
N LEU A 401 28.65 -5.98 -17.96
CA LEU A 401 27.39 -5.26 -17.82
C LEU A 401 26.55 -5.34 -19.12
N ARG A 402 27.19 -5.12 -20.29
CA ARG A 402 26.49 -5.26 -21.57
C ARG A 402 26.00 -6.68 -21.82
N ALA A 403 26.80 -7.69 -21.49
CA ALA A 403 26.44 -9.09 -21.68
C ALA A 403 25.34 -9.60 -20.73
N ARG A 404 25.16 -8.95 -19.58
CA ARG A 404 24.21 -9.37 -18.54
C ARG A 404 22.99 -8.48 -18.42
N PHE A 405 22.93 -7.35 -19.11
CA PHE A 405 21.78 -6.46 -19.09
C PHE A 405 20.55 -7.16 -19.69
N GLY A 406 19.44 -7.13 -18.96
CA GLY A 406 18.21 -7.82 -19.35
C GLY A 406 18.13 -9.29 -18.92
N ALA A 407 19.11 -9.79 -18.12
CA ALA A 407 19.12 -11.16 -17.61
C ALA A 407 18.79 -11.27 -16.12
N ALA A 408 18.31 -10.20 -15.47
CA ALA A 408 17.94 -10.26 -14.06
C ALA A 408 16.60 -10.98 -13.87
N LEU A 409 16.53 -11.82 -12.85
CA LEU A 409 15.27 -12.28 -12.27
C LEU A 409 15.18 -11.79 -10.83
N SER A 410 13.99 -11.42 -10.42
CA SER A 410 13.66 -11.04 -9.05
C SER A 410 12.28 -11.55 -8.70
N VAL A 411 12.14 -12.11 -7.51
CA VAL A 411 10.88 -12.59 -6.96
C VAL A 411 10.68 -12.02 -5.57
N SER A 412 9.48 -11.51 -5.29
CA SER A 412 9.06 -11.08 -3.96
C SER A 412 8.02 -12.03 -3.40
N GLY A 413 8.20 -12.43 -2.14
CA GLY A 413 7.16 -12.99 -1.27
C GLY A 413 6.55 -11.86 -0.44
N LEU A 414 5.24 -11.78 -0.39
CA LEU A 414 4.48 -10.79 0.39
C LEU A 414 3.52 -11.55 1.30
N GLY A 415 3.58 -11.29 2.59
CA GLY A 415 2.86 -12.07 3.60
C GLY A 415 2.10 -11.22 4.61
N ALA A 416 1.24 -11.90 5.35
CA ALA A 416 0.45 -11.31 6.42
C ALA A 416 1.33 -10.87 7.60
N VAL A 417 0.89 -9.81 8.28
CA VAL A 417 1.31 -9.48 9.64
C VAL A 417 0.09 -9.51 10.53
N LEU A 418 0.18 -10.23 11.63
CA LEU A 418 -0.89 -10.28 12.62
C LEU A 418 -0.88 -9.00 13.48
N PRO A 419 -2.05 -8.46 13.86
CA PRO A 419 -2.14 -7.28 14.70
C PRO A 419 -1.55 -7.55 16.09
N ASP A 420 -0.64 -6.67 16.53
CA ASP A 420 -0.02 -6.70 17.85
C ASP A 420 -0.13 -5.30 18.47
N ALA A 421 -0.58 -5.20 19.72
CA ALA A 421 -0.76 -3.91 20.39
C ALA A 421 0.55 -3.15 20.64
N ARG A 422 1.69 -3.84 20.64
CA ARG A 422 3.03 -3.23 20.74
C ARG A 422 3.42 -2.50 19.46
N SER A 423 2.91 -2.96 18.32
CA SER A 423 3.04 -2.24 17.04
C SER A 423 2.05 -1.08 17.01
N ARG A 424 2.56 0.15 16.87
CA ARG A 424 1.72 1.35 16.98
C ARG A 424 2.31 2.56 16.29
N VAL A 425 1.46 3.53 16.07
CA VAL A 425 1.80 4.92 15.74
C VAL A 425 1.50 5.76 16.97
N ASP A 426 2.49 6.50 17.46
CA ASP A 426 2.32 7.52 18.51
C ASP A 426 2.92 8.86 18.09
N LEU A 427 2.81 9.87 18.94
CA LEU A 427 3.33 11.20 18.68
C LEU A 427 4.74 11.37 19.26
N HIS A 428 5.61 12.06 18.51
CA HIS A 428 6.92 12.42 19.03
C HIS A 428 6.76 13.45 20.17
N PRO A 429 7.41 13.26 21.32
CA PRO A 429 7.21 14.12 22.49
C PRO A 429 7.74 15.56 22.30
N GLU A 430 8.76 15.75 21.46
CA GLU A 430 9.48 17.02 21.32
C GLU A 430 9.49 17.59 19.90
N ARG A 431 9.38 16.73 18.87
CA ARG A 431 9.53 17.16 17.48
C ARG A 431 8.18 17.37 16.81
N THR A 432 8.06 18.49 16.13
CA THR A 432 6.90 18.87 15.34
C THR A 432 7.26 19.05 13.87
N ASP A 433 6.24 19.05 13.02
CA ASP A 433 6.38 19.49 11.63
C ASP A 433 6.39 21.02 11.50
N ALA A 434 6.46 21.51 10.28
CA ALA A 434 6.48 22.96 9.98
C ALA A 434 5.23 23.72 10.44
N HIS A 435 4.16 23.02 10.79
CA HIS A 435 2.88 23.58 11.23
C HIS A 435 2.67 23.46 12.74
N GLY A 436 3.66 22.91 13.47
CA GLY A 436 3.60 22.71 14.92
C GLY A 436 2.87 21.44 15.35
N VAL A 437 2.52 20.55 14.44
CA VAL A 437 1.89 19.27 14.76
C VAL A 437 2.97 18.23 15.09
N PRO A 438 2.87 17.50 16.22
CA PRO A 438 3.86 16.48 16.57
C PRO A 438 4.10 15.48 15.45
N LEU A 439 5.38 15.10 15.21
CA LEU A 439 5.73 14.10 14.21
C LEU A 439 5.21 12.73 14.63
N PRO A 440 4.78 11.88 13.68
CA PRO A 440 4.41 10.52 14.00
C PRO A 440 5.66 9.66 14.22
N ARG A 441 5.60 8.76 15.21
CA ARG A 441 6.58 7.68 15.40
C ARG A 441 5.89 6.35 15.12
N ILE A 442 6.55 5.51 14.34
CA ILE A 442 6.07 4.15 14.02
C ILE A 442 6.90 3.15 14.82
N HIS A 443 6.23 2.34 15.62
CA HIS A 443 6.78 1.18 16.28
C HIS A 443 6.26 -0.07 15.58
N SER A 444 7.15 -0.94 15.13
CA SER A 444 6.77 -2.19 14.45
C SER A 444 7.49 -3.36 15.08
N VAL A 445 6.75 -4.40 15.46
CA VAL A 445 7.24 -5.62 16.08
C VAL A 445 6.93 -6.79 15.17
N LEU A 446 7.94 -7.59 14.84
CA LEU A 446 7.74 -8.87 14.17
C LEU A 446 7.59 -9.97 15.22
N THR A 447 6.56 -10.80 15.04
CA THR A 447 6.26 -11.93 15.92
C THR A 447 6.91 -13.22 15.41
N ALA A 448 6.85 -14.29 16.19
CA ALA A 448 7.27 -15.62 15.74
C ALA A 448 6.53 -16.07 14.46
N ASN A 449 5.25 -15.70 14.32
CA ASN A 449 4.48 -15.92 13.10
C ASN A 449 5.11 -15.22 11.88
N SER A 450 5.54 -13.97 12.04
CA SER A 450 6.22 -13.23 10.97
C SER A 450 7.54 -13.86 10.58
N HIS A 451 8.31 -14.38 11.55
CA HIS A 451 9.57 -15.12 11.29
C HIS A 451 9.31 -16.40 10.49
N ALA A 452 8.28 -17.18 10.87
CA ALA A 452 7.92 -18.39 10.15
C ALA A 452 7.55 -18.11 8.69
N LEU A 453 6.74 -17.05 8.44
CA LEU A 453 6.40 -16.60 7.09
C LEU A 453 7.63 -16.13 6.31
N LEU A 454 8.53 -15.35 6.93
CA LEU A 454 9.77 -14.91 6.26
C LEU A 454 10.64 -16.07 5.84
N ARG A 455 10.84 -17.06 6.73
CA ARG A 455 11.63 -18.26 6.44
C ARG A 455 11.03 -19.04 5.27
N PHE A 456 9.73 -19.25 5.29
CA PHE A 456 9.02 -19.92 4.19
C PHE A 456 9.18 -19.16 2.86
N MET A 457 8.97 -17.83 2.87
CA MET A 457 9.12 -17.01 1.67
C MET A 457 10.56 -17.01 1.13
N ALA A 458 11.55 -16.94 2.02
CA ALA A 458 12.97 -17.00 1.65
C ALA A 458 13.31 -18.32 0.95
N GLU A 459 12.94 -19.45 1.55
CA GLU A 459 13.20 -20.78 1.00
C GLU A 459 12.54 -20.94 -0.38
N ARG A 460 11.26 -20.57 -0.51
CA ARG A 460 10.53 -20.70 -1.78
C ARG A 460 11.11 -19.78 -2.86
N ALA A 461 11.45 -18.53 -2.53
CA ALA A 461 12.03 -17.58 -3.48
C ALA A 461 13.38 -18.08 -4.01
N ARG A 462 14.25 -18.58 -3.13
CA ARG A 462 15.56 -19.14 -3.50
C ARG A 462 15.42 -20.37 -4.41
N ARG A 463 14.53 -21.29 -4.08
CA ARG A 463 14.26 -22.49 -4.89
C ARG A 463 13.71 -22.11 -6.27
N LEU A 464 12.77 -21.15 -6.32
CA LEU A 464 12.19 -20.70 -7.57
C LEU A 464 13.24 -20.07 -8.50
N LEU A 465 14.10 -19.20 -7.97
CA LEU A 465 15.18 -18.58 -8.74
C LEU A 465 16.22 -19.61 -9.22
N ALA A 466 16.59 -20.57 -8.40
CA ALA A 466 17.49 -21.66 -8.79
C ALA A 466 16.89 -22.48 -9.95
N GLU A 467 15.60 -22.85 -9.86
CA GLU A 467 14.90 -23.57 -10.93
C GLU A 467 14.75 -22.72 -12.21
N ALA A 468 14.69 -21.39 -12.06
CA ALA A 468 14.67 -20.45 -13.18
C ALA A 468 16.06 -20.17 -13.80
N GLY A 469 17.11 -20.88 -13.37
CA GLY A 469 18.46 -20.78 -13.93
C GLY A 469 19.34 -19.70 -13.28
N VAL A 470 18.97 -19.15 -12.13
CA VAL A 470 19.84 -18.25 -11.36
C VAL A 470 20.85 -19.11 -10.59
N ALA A 471 22.09 -19.09 -11.05
CA ALA A 471 23.17 -19.89 -10.43
C ALA A 471 23.60 -19.33 -9.06
N GLU A 472 23.51 -18.03 -8.87
CA GLU A 472 23.92 -17.34 -7.63
C GLU A 472 22.95 -16.18 -7.34
N ILE A 473 22.43 -16.14 -6.12
CA ILE A 473 21.65 -15.01 -5.63
C ILE A 473 22.59 -13.82 -5.45
N ALA A 474 22.29 -12.70 -6.07
CA ALA A 474 23.10 -11.48 -5.99
C ALA A 474 22.66 -10.57 -4.84
N GLU A 475 21.38 -10.59 -4.45
CA GLU A 475 20.88 -9.81 -3.32
C GLU A 475 19.60 -10.40 -2.75
N GLU A 476 19.42 -10.14 -1.47
CA GLU A 476 18.16 -10.41 -0.75
C GLU A 476 17.82 -9.24 0.16
N SER A 477 16.52 -8.98 0.32
CA SER A 477 16.01 -7.99 1.28
C SER A 477 14.81 -8.52 2.03
N SER A 478 14.74 -8.20 3.32
CA SER A 478 13.83 -8.80 4.26
C SER A 478 13.20 -7.75 5.17
N SER A 479 11.92 -7.91 5.47
CA SER A 479 11.26 -7.14 6.54
C SER A 479 11.86 -7.40 7.92
N TRP A 480 12.73 -8.40 8.08
CA TRP A 480 13.48 -8.60 9.32
C TRP A 480 14.27 -7.36 9.72
N ASP A 481 15.03 -6.79 8.80
CA ASP A 481 15.96 -5.70 9.05
C ASP A 481 15.69 -4.43 8.19
N ARG A 482 14.67 -4.46 7.31
CA ARG A 482 14.26 -3.33 6.51
C ARG A 482 12.76 -3.09 6.64
N PHE A 483 12.38 -1.85 6.95
CA PHE A 483 10.99 -1.45 6.95
C PHE A 483 10.46 -1.36 5.51
N SER A 484 9.38 -2.11 5.22
CA SER A 484 8.83 -2.16 3.87
C SER A 484 8.09 -0.88 3.48
N ALA A 485 7.30 -0.32 4.35
CA ALA A 485 6.55 0.95 4.20
C ALA A 485 5.56 1.03 3.02
N THR A 486 5.34 -0.07 2.29
CA THR A 486 4.47 -0.05 1.09
C THR A 486 3.00 -0.20 1.44
N HIS A 487 2.66 -1.10 2.33
CA HIS A 487 1.30 -1.36 2.78
C HIS A 487 1.26 -1.26 4.30
N VAL A 488 0.50 -0.28 4.82
CA VAL A 488 0.37 -0.02 6.26
C VAL A 488 -1.09 0.05 6.66
N PHE A 489 -1.43 -0.54 7.83
CA PHE A 489 -2.80 -0.83 8.24
C PHE A 489 -3.02 -0.68 9.74
N GLY A 490 -4.28 -0.70 10.18
CA GLY A 490 -4.72 -1.20 11.48
C GLY A 490 -4.86 -0.21 12.62
N THR A 491 -4.37 0.99 12.53
CA THR A 491 -4.24 1.97 13.63
C THR A 491 -5.53 2.63 14.12
N CYS A 492 -6.65 2.37 13.47
CA CYS A 492 -8.00 2.79 13.87
C CYS A 492 -8.99 1.66 13.56
N ARG A 493 -8.64 0.42 13.94
CA ARG A 493 -9.33 -0.80 13.50
C ARG A 493 -10.83 -0.75 13.72
N MET A 494 -11.57 -1.35 12.75
CA MET A 494 -13.02 -1.51 12.86
C MET A 494 -13.40 -2.71 13.73
N GLY A 495 -14.60 -2.65 14.30
CA GLY A 495 -15.19 -3.72 15.10
C GLY A 495 -16.58 -3.34 15.58
N THR A 496 -17.27 -4.30 16.20
CA THR A 496 -18.61 -4.10 16.77
C THR A 496 -18.56 -3.69 18.25
N ASP A 497 -17.43 -3.94 18.92
CA ASP A 497 -17.25 -3.62 20.33
C ASP A 497 -16.52 -2.27 20.49
N PRO A 498 -17.19 -1.20 20.98
CA PRO A 498 -16.57 0.12 21.15
C PRO A 498 -15.43 0.14 22.18
N ALA A 499 -15.34 -0.84 23.08
CA ALA A 499 -14.23 -0.95 24.02
C ALA A 499 -12.93 -1.50 23.38
N ARG A 500 -13.01 -2.06 22.17
CA ARG A 500 -11.90 -2.76 21.51
C ARG A 500 -11.62 -2.28 20.09
N SER A 501 -12.40 -1.34 19.56
CA SER A 501 -12.29 -0.80 18.21
C SER A 501 -12.50 0.71 18.20
N VAL A 502 -12.06 1.35 17.12
CA VAL A 502 -12.18 2.81 16.93
C VAL A 502 -13.42 3.14 16.11
N VAL A 503 -13.71 2.34 15.11
CA VAL A 503 -14.85 2.56 14.21
C VAL A 503 -15.76 1.33 14.14
N ASP A 504 -17.02 1.59 13.82
CA ASP A 504 -18.04 0.59 13.53
C ASP A 504 -17.80 -0.09 12.14
N PRO A 505 -18.61 -1.09 11.74
CA PRO A 505 -18.45 -1.75 10.45
C PRO A 505 -18.58 -0.83 9.23
N PHE A 506 -19.09 0.39 9.37
CA PHE A 506 -19.25 1.38 8.30
C PHE A 506 -18.17 2.47 8.33
N GLY A 507 -17.18 2.36 9.20
CA GLY A 507 -16.12 3.34 9.35
C GLY A 507 -16.49 4.56 10.20
N ARG A 508 -17.68 4.60 10.83
CA ARG A 508 -18.06 5.66 11.77
C ARG A 508 -17.39 5.42 13.11
N THR A 509 -16.77 6.45 13.69
CA THR A 509 -16.18 6.33 15.02
C THR A 509 -17.25 6.08 16.08
N HIS A 510 -16.90 5.28 17.10
CA HIS A 510 -17.84 5.00 18.19
C HIS A 510 -18.11 6.23 19.05
N ASP A 511 -17.11 7.12 19.20
CA ASP A 511 -17.15 8.27 20.09
C ASP A 511 -17.81 9.51 19.45
N HIS A 512 -17.74 9.64 18.11
CA HIS A 512 -18.18 10.85 17.40
C HIS A 512 -19.17 10.49 16.29
N PRO A 513 -20.46 10.88 16.39
CA PRO A 513 -21.51 10.41 15.49
C PRO A 513 -21.39 10.93 14.04
N ASN A 514 -20.60 11.98 13.80
CA ASN A 514 -20.38 12.58 12.48
C ASN A 514 -18.95 12.45 11.97
N LEU A 515 -18.11 11.61 12.61
CA LEU A 515 -16.75 11.35 12.20
C LEU A 515 -16.63 9.94 11.62
N TYR A 516 -16.13 9.85 10.39
CA TYR A 516 -15.88 8.61 9.66
C TYR A 516 -14.41 8.49 9.29
N ILE A 517 -13.91 7.26 9.14
CA ILE A 517 -12.56 6.95 8.66
C ILE A 517 -12.67 6.05 7.44
N ALA A 518 -12.06 6.44 6.33
CA ALA A 518 -12.14 5.76 5.04
C ALA A 518 -10.75 5.52 4.44
N ASP A 519 -9.87 4.85 5.19
CA ASP A 519 -8.52 4.46 4.75
C ASP A 519 -8.08 3.14 5.39
N ALA A 520 -6.84 2.72 5.17
CA ALA A 520 -6.33 1.44 5.66
C ALA A 520 -6.17 1.36 7.20
N SER A 521 -6.29 2.47 7.92
CA SER A 521 -6.22 2.44 9.38
C SER A 521 -7.36 1.63 10.01
N VAL A 522 -8.47 1.46 9.30
CA VAL A 522 -9.63 0.70 9.79
C VAL A 522 -9.50 -0.82 9.67
N PHE A 523 -8.47 -1.34 9.01
CA PHE A 523 -8.31 -2.78 8.78
C PHE A 523 -8.03 -3.54 10.08
N PRO A 524 -8.79 -4.59 10.42
CA PRO A 524 -8.47 -5.47 11.55
C PRO A 524 -7.32 -6.42 11.26
N SER A 525 -7.12 -6.82 9.98
CA SER A 525 -6.06 -7.72 9.53
C SER A 525 -5.62 -7.37 8.10
N THR A 526 -4.44 -7.86 7.67
CA THR A 526 -3.80 -7.47 6.41
C THR A 526 -4.16 -8.34 5.20
N GLY A 527 -4.78 -9.51 5.41
CA GLY A 527 -4.83 -10.57 4.40
C GLY A 527 -3.48 -11.30 4.22
N GLY A 528 -3.36 -12.15 3.21
CA GLY A 528 -2.20 -12.97 2.89
C GLY A 528 -1.24 -12.32 1.89
N GLY A 529 -0.97 -11.02 2.02
CA GLY A 529 -0.05 -10.27 1.15
C GLY A 529 -0.73 -9.53 0.00
N GLU A 530 -2.05 -9.45 -0.03
CA GLU A 530 -2.78 -8.66 -1.03
C GLU A 530 -2.45 -7.16 -0.92
N SER A 531 -2.39 -6.49 -2.06
CA SER A 531 -2.28 -5.03 -2.11
C SER A 531 -3.58 -4.38 -1.64
N PRO A 532 -3.54 -3.41 -0.69
CA PRO A 532 -4.73 -2.93 0.00
C PRO A 532 -5.61 -1.96 -0.78
N SER A 533 -5.09 -1.36 -1.86
CA SER A 533 -5.72 -0.21 -2.53
C SER A 533 -7.17 -0.49 -2.95
N LEU A 534 -7.45 -1.65 -3.54
CA LEU A 534 -8.81 -2.01 -3.96
C LEU A 534 -9.76 -2.19 -2.76
N THR A 535 -9.27 -2.76 -1.66
CA THR A 535 -10.05 -2.91 -0.41
C THR A 535 -10.33 -1.56 0.24
N ILE A 536 -9.35 -0.64 0.22
CA ILE A 536 -9.56 0.74 0.70
C ILE A 536 -10.66 1.43 -0.12
N HIS A 537 -10.59 1.34 -1.45
CA HIS A 537 -11.63 1.91 -2.33
C HIS A 537 -13.01 1.31 -2.01
N ALA A 538 -13.11 -0.01 -1.89
CA ALA A 538 -14.37 -0.70 -1.63
C ALA A 538 -14.98 -0.31 -0.28
N LEU A 539 -14.18 -0.25 0.79
CA LEU A 539 -14.64 0.23 2.10
C LEU A 539 -15.07 1.69 2.06
N ALA A 540 -14.33 2.54 1.35
CA ALA A 540 -14.66 3.95 1.22
C ALA A 540 -16.01 4.18 0.50
N LEU A 541 -16.32 3.38 -0.54
CA LEU A 541 -17.64 3.42 -1.19
C LEU A 541 -18.75 3.00 -0.21
N ARG A 542 -18.50 1.95 0.59
CA ARG A 542 -19.46 1.47 1.59
C ARG A 542 -19.71 2.50 2.68
N THR A 543 -18.66 3.16 3.17
CA THR A 543 -18.75 4.29 4.11
C THR A 543 -19.54 5.45 3.51
N ALA A 544 -19.26 5.82 2.26
CA ALA A 544 -19.99 6.88 1.57
C ALA A 544 -21.48 6.57 1.40
N ASP A 545 -21.83 5.31 1.08
CA ASP A 545 -23.23 4.87 0.99
C ASP A 545 -23.94 4.97 2.34
N ARG A 546 -23.24 4.75 3.45
CA ARG A 546 -23.77 4.94 4.80
C ARG A 546 -24.04 6.41 5.08
N ILE A 547 -23.06 7.29 4.82
CA ILE A 547 -23.15 8.73 5.03
C ILE A 547 -24.35 9.33 4.27
N ALA A 548 -24.57 8.90 3.03
CA ALA A 548 -25.66 9.43 2.22
C ALA A 548 -27.07 8.98 2.65
N ARG A 549 -27.17 7.97 3.51
CA ARG A 549 -28.44 7.49 4.08
C ARG A 549 -28.76 8.10 5.44
N ASP A 550 -27.73 8.55 6.18
CA ASP A 550 -27.85 9.21 7.48
C ASP A 550 -28.19 10.69 7.33
#